data_98322bed208c6550ddf0acc6cfe18683
#
_entry.id   98322bed208c6550ddf0acc6cfe18683
#
_cell.length_a   1.000
_cell.length_b   1.000
_cell.length_c   1.000
_cell.angle_alpha   90.00
_cell.angle_beta   90.00
_cell.angle_gamma   90.00
#
_symmetry.space_group_name_H-M   'P 1'
#
loop_
_entity.id
_entity.type
_entity.pdbx_description
1 polymer ?
#
loop_
_entity_poly.entity_id
_entity_poly.type
_entity_poly.pdbx_seq_one_letter_code
_entity_poly.pdbx_strand_id
1 'polypeptide(L)'
;LTPEQIDLLASYVYQPPATPPVWGLEQIRASHIVNAAPGSLPDKPVFKADMDNLFIVVELGDHHATLLDGVSFEPIHRFPTRFALHGGPKYSPDGRYVYFASRDGWISKFDIYNLKTVAEIRAGINTRNLAVSFDGRYAIAANYLPRNLVILDAETLAPLQVIDAGSRVSAVYTAPPRNSFIAAMKDLKEVWEIPYDKPAADGSLTIRKIATQD
;
A
#
# COMPACT_ATOMS: atom_id res chain seq x y z
N LEU A 1 35.21 -0.68 8.55
CA LEU A 1 34.91 0.40 9.50
C LEU A 1 35.75 0.18 10.76
N THR A 2 36.40 1.24 11.26
CA THR A 2 37.08 1.20 12.57
C THR A 2 36.04 1.34 13.70
N PRO A 3 36.39 0.95 14.96
CA PRO A 3 35.49 1.16 16.09
C PRO A 3 35.02 2.60 16.22
N GLU A 4 35.91 3.58 16.03
CA GLU A 4 35.59 5.01 16.11
C GLU A 4 34.60 5.45 15.00
N GLN A 5 34.71 4.88 13.80
CA GLN A 5 33.77 5.11 12.69
C GLN A 5 32.39 4.51 12.99
N ILE A 6 32.36 3.34 13.64
CA ILE A 6 31.12 2.70 14.07
C ILE A 6 30.41 3.55 15.14
N ASP A 7 31.15 4.02 16.13
CA ASP A 7 30.60 4.87 17.21
C ASP A 7 30.08 6.21 16.66
N LEU A 8 30.81 6.81 15.70
CA LEU A 8 30.37 8.05 15.04
C LEU A 8 29.08 7.84 14.27
N LEU A 9 28.97 6.75 13.48
CA LEU A 9 27.76 6.41 12.73
C LEU A 9 26.59 6.10 13.65
N ALA A 10 26.82 5.35 14.73
CA ALA A 10 25.81 5.06 15.73
C ALA A 10 25.27 6.36 16.37
N SER A 11 26.18 7.25 16.77
CA SER A 11 25.81 8.56 17.34
C SER A 11 25.00 9.39 16.35
N TYR A 12 25.38 9.42 15.07
CA TYR A 12 24.65 10.14 14.02
C TYR A 12 23.25 9.60 13.78
N VAL A 13 23.08 8.26 13.74
CA VAL A 13 21.78 7.62 13.48
C VAL A 13 20.78 7.92 14.60
N TYR A 14 21.23 8.10 15.83
CA TYR A 14 20.36 8.43 16.97
C TYR A 14 20.13 9.92 17.18
N GLN A 15 20.78 10.79 16.41
CA GLN A 15 20.49 12.23 16.48
C GLN A 15 19.16 12.54 15.81
N PRO A 16 18.22 13.21 16.50
CA PRO A 16 17.00 13.67 15.85
C PRO A 16 17.37 14.72 14.79
N PRO A 17 16.69 14.71 13.62
CA PRO A 17 16.92 15.75 12.63
C PRO A 17 16.55 17.11 13.18
N ALA A 18 17.32 18.16 12.85
CA ALA A 18 17.08 19.53 13.27
C ALA A 18 15.65 20.02 12.91
N THR A 19 15.14 19.54 11.79
CA THR A 19 13.73 19.75 11.37
C THR A 19 13.13 18.38 11.12
N PRO A 20 12.15 17.93 11.92
CA PRO A 20 11.46 16.68 11.67
C PRO A 20 10.80 16.68 10.29
N PRO A 21 10.87 15.58 9.54
CA PRO A 21 10.21 15.50 8.24
C PRO A 21 8.69 15.60 8.40
N VAL A 22 8.07 16.49 7.63
CA VAL A 22 6.61 16.61 7.54
C VAL A 22 6.13 15.77 6.37
N TRP A 23 5.19 14.86 6.64
CA TRP A 23 4.54 14.06 5.61
C TRP A 23 3.05 13.95 5.91
N GLY A 24 2.31 14.98 5.51
CA GLY A 24 0.86 15.08 5.66
C GLY A 24 0.13 14.98 4.32
N LEU A 25 -1.15 15.32 4.33
CA LEU A 25 -2.02 15.20 3.15
C LEU A 25 -1.50 16.00 1.94
N GLU A 26 -0.89 17.17 2.15
CA GLU A 26 -0.33 17.99 1.06
C GLU A 26 0.83 17.29 0.36
N GLN A 27 1.79 16.74 1.11
CA GLN A 27 2.93 16.00 0.57
C GLN A 27 2.48 14.73 -0.14
N ILE A 28 1.49 14.03 0.44
CA ILE A 28 0.88 12.85 -0.17
C ILE A 28 0.26 13.23 -1.52
N ARG A 29 -0.57 14.26 -1.58
CA ARG A 29 -1.20 14.76 -2.83
C ARG A 29 -0.17 15.18 -3.87
N ALA A 30 0.87 15.89 -3.46
CA ALA A 30 1.93 16.35 -4.35
C ALA A 30 2.76 15.20 -4.97
N SER A 31 2.76 14.02 -4.34
CA SER A 31 3.44 12.83 -4.83
C SER A 31 2.62 11.98 -5.81
N HIS A 32 1.34 12.31 -6.01
CA HIS A 32 0.42 11.50 -6.81
C HIS A 32 0.78 11.56 -8.30
N ILE A 33 0.96 10.39 -8.90
CA ILE A 33 1.31 10.20 -10.31
C ILE A 33 0.18 9.40 -10.97
N VAL A 34 -0.36 9.91 -12.06
CA VAL A 34 -1.35 9.22 -12.88
C VAL A 34 -0.73 8.96 -14.24
N ASN A 35 -0.40 7.70 -14.53
CA ASN A 35 0.20 7.29 -15.80
C ASN A 35 -0.87 6.94 -16.85
N ALA A 36 -2.06 6.51 -16.40
CA ALA A 36 -3.21 6.27 -17.24
C ALA A 36 -4.49 6.65 -16.48
N ALA A 37 -5.34 7.44 -17.11
CA ALA A 37 -6.61 7.83 -16.52
C ALA A 37 -7.54 6.60 -16.41
N PRO A 38 -8.43 6.52 -15.40
CA PRO A 38 -9.44 5.49 -15.31
C PRO A 38 -10.22 5.33 -16.62
N GLY A 39 -10.44 4.09 -17.04
CA GLY A 39 -11.19 3.78 -18.28
C GLY A 39 -10.47 4.13 -19.59
N SER A 40 -9.23 4.64 -19.57
CA SER A 40 -8.48 4.97 -20.80
C SER A 40 -7.79 3.77 -21.47
N LEU A 41 -7.66 2.66 -20.76
CA LEU A 41 -7.03 1.45 -21.27
C LEU A 41 -8.05 0.38 -21.65
N PRO A 42 -7.72 -0.51 -22.62
CA PRO A 42 -8.59 -1.59 -23.03
C PRO A 42 -9.04 -2.49 -21.87
N ASP A 43 -10.26 -3.02 -21.98
CA ASP A 43 -10.85 -3.92 -20.98
C ASP A 43 -10.49 -5.40 -21.20
N LYS A 44 -9.65 -5.69 -22.18
CA LYS A 44 -9.21 -7.05 -22.49
C LYS A 44 -7.71 -7.17 -22.31
N PRO A 45 -7.23 -8.32 -21.78
CA PRO A 45 -5.79 -8.58 -21.68
C PRO A 45 -5.08 -8.48 -23.03
N VAL A 46 -3.91 -7.86 -23.05
CA VAL A 46 -3.03 -7.75 -24.23
C VAL A 46 -2.20 -9.01 -24.48
N PHE A 47 -2.37 -10.02 -23.62
CA PHE A 47 -1.73 -11.34 -23.72
C PHE A 47 -2.78 -12.44 -23.60
N LYS A 48 -2.35 -13.70 -23.77
CA LYS A 48 -3.21 -14.88 -23.59
C LYS A 48 -2.65 -15.75 -22.49
N ALA A 49 -3.46 -16.01 -21.46
CA ALA A 49 -3.17 -16.93 -20.37
C ALA A 49 -4.49 -17.33 -19.71
N ASP A 50 -4.45 -18.30 -18.82
CA ASP A 50 -5.55 -18.58 -17.90
C ASP A 50 -5.55 -17.48 -16.82
N MET A 51 -6.52 -16.56 -16.90
CA MET A 51 -6.59 -15.39 -16.01
C MET A 51 -6.85 -15.75 -14.55
N ASP A 52 -7.40 -16.94 -14.27
CA ASP A 52 -7.61 -17.45 -12.91
C ASP A 52 -6.35 -18.15 -12.36
N ASN A 53 -5.30 -18.28 -13.16
CA ASN A 53 -4.06 -18.96 -12.80
C ASN A 53 -2.82 -18.11 -13.16
N LEU A 54 -2.77 -16.89 -12.63
CA LEU A 54 -1.64 -15.98 -12.77
C LEU A 54 -0.89 -15.83 -11.45
N PHE A 55 0.43 -15.67 -11.51
CA PHE A 55 1.28 -15.40 -10.36
C PHE A 55 2.01 -14.08 -10.50
N ILE A 56 2.07 -13.31 -9.42
CA ILE A 56 3.00 -12.18 -9.28
C ILE A 56 4.18 -12.63 -8.42
N VAL A 57 5.35 -12.67 -9.02
CA VAL A 57 6.62 -12.92 -8.33
C VAL A 57 7.29 -11.58 -8.03
N VAL A 58 7.56 -11.32 -6.76
CA VAL A 58 8.21 -10.08 -6.30
C VAL A 58 9.72 -10.34 -6.17
N GLU A 59 10.51 -9.63 -6.96
CA GLU A 59 11.95 -9.76 -7.05
C GLU A 59 12.62 -8.62 -6.24
N LEU A 60 12.79 -8.83 -4.93
CA LEU A 60 13.30 -7.77 -4.04
C LEU A 60 14.75 -7.39 -4.29
N GLY A 61 15.54 -8.29 -4.87
CA GLY A 61 16.98 -8.09 -5.05
C GLY A 61 17.32 -7.02 -6.08
N ASP A 62 16.46 -6.79 -7.07
CA ASP A 62 16.68 -5.83 -8.14
C ASP A 62 15.48 -4.92 -8.44
N HIS A 63 14.49 -4.90 -7.51
CA HIS A 63 13.32 -4.03 -7.57
C HIS A 63 12.45 -4.25 -8.81
N HIS A 64 12.12 -5.52 -9.11
CA HIS A 64 11.18 -5.88 -10.16
C HIS A 64 10.05 -6.75 -9.62
N ALA A 65 9.02 -6.90 -10.43
CA ALA A 65 8.02 -7.94 -10.28
C ALA A 65 7.79 -8.60 -11.64
N THR A 66 7.46 -9.89 -11.63
CA THR A 66 7.17 -10.66 -12.84
C THR A 66 5.79 -11.27 -12.73
N LEU A 67 4.98 -11.02 -13.76
CA LEU A 67 3.73 -11.74 -14.00
C LEU A 67 4.04 -13.06 -14.71
N LEU A 68 3.67 -14.18 -14.12
CA LEU A 68 3.86 -15.53 -14.66
C LEU A 68 2.52 -16.13 -15.08
N ASP A 69 2.55 -16.89 -16.15
CA ASP A 69 1.51 -17.85 -16.49
C ASP A 69 1.61 -19.07 -15.56
N GLY A 70 0.57 -19.35 -14.79
CA GLY A 70 0.56 -20.45 -13.82
C GLY A 70 0.38 -21.84 -14.43
N VAL A 71 0.11 -21.95 -15.74
CA VAL A 71 0.04 -23.23 -16.47
C VAL A 71 1.41 -23.62 -17.02
N SER A 72 2.06 -22.69 -17.72
CA SER A 72 3.36 -22.93 -18.36
C SER A 72 4.56 -22.59 -17.46
N PHE A 73 4.35 -21.79 -16.42
CA PHE A 73 5.38 -21.18 -15.57
C PHE A 73 6.34 -20.24 -16.31
N GLU A 74 5.92 -19.76 -17.49
CA GLU A 74 6.68 -18.82 -18.29
C GLU A 74 6.37 -17.36 -17.91
N PRO A 75 7.35 -16.47 -17.96
CA PRO A 75 7.09 -15.04 -17.68
C PRO A 75 6.29 -14.41 -18.81
N ILE A 76 5.17 -13.77 -18.44
CA ILE A 76 4.35 -12.96 -19.37
C ILE A 76 4.95 -11.56 -19.47
N HIS A 77 5.30 -10.96 -18.34
CA HIS A 77 5.83 -9.60 -18.28
C HIS A 77 6.63 -9.36 -17.00
N ARG A 78 7.79 -8.76 -17.14
CA ARG A 78 8.64 -8.32 -16.04
C ARG A 78 8.73 -6.80 -16.05
N PHE A 79 8.50 -6.16 -14.91
CA PHE A 79 8.42 -4.70 -14.81
C PHE A 79 9.13 -4.19 -13.55
N PRO A 80 9.68 -2.95 -13.61
CA PRO A 80 10.30 -2.34 -12.46
C PRO A 80 9.28 -1.98 -11.37
N THR A 81 9.68 -2.08 -10.12
CA THR A 81 8.90 -1.70 -8.96
C THR A 81 9.59 -0.64 -8.13
N ARG A 82 8.87 -0.06 -7.17
CA ARG A 82 9.47 0.79 -6.14
C ARG A 82 10.36 -0.02 -5.21
N PHE A 83 11.22 0.68 -4.48
CA PHE A 83 12.19 0.10 -3.56
C PHE A 83 11.54 -0.77 -2.49
N ALA A 84 12.10 -1.96 -2.24
CA ALA A 84 11.76 -2.86 -1.14
C ALA A 84 10.24 -3.04 -0.93
N LEU A 85 9.55 -3.66 -1.88
CA LEU A 85 8.13 -4.02 -1.72
C LEU A 85 7.91 -4.81 -0.45
N HIS A 86 6.82 -4.52 0.24
CA HIS A 86 6.51 -5.12 1.53
C HIS A 86 5.00 -5.34 1.72
N GLY A 87 4.64 -6.38 2.48
CA GLY A 87 3.25 -6.70 2.81
C GLY A 87 2.52 -7.55 1.78
N GLY A 88 3.20 -7.97 0.73
CA GLY A 88 2.66 -8.76 -0.38
C GLY A 88 1.70 -7.99 -1.29
N PRO A 89 1.53 -8.42 -2.55
CA PRO A 89 0.58 -7.85 -3.48
C PRO A 89 -0.86 -7.92 -2.96
N LYS A 90 -1.68 -6.95 -3.30
CA LYS A 90 -3.13 -6.93 -3.05
C LYS A 90 -3.85 -6.74 -4.37
N TYR A 91 -4.97 -7.41 -4.55
CA TYR A 91 -5.71 -7.40 -5.81
C TYR A 91 -7.01 -6.62 -5.66
N SER A 92 -7.46 -6.01 -6.76
CA SER A 92 -8.84 -5.57 -6.87
C SER A 92 -9.80 -6.78 -6.85
N PRO A 93 -11.07 -6.60 -6.45
CA PRO A 93 -12.04 -7.71 -6.38
C PRO A 93 -12.24 -8.47 -7.69
N ASP A 94 -12.06 -7.80 -8.83
CA ASP A 94 -12.16 -8.37 -10.17
C ASP A 94 -10.84 -9.02 -10.68
N GLY A 95 -9.76 -8.96 -9.88
CA GLY A 95 -8.45 -9.50 -10.25
C GLY A 95 -7.68 -8.72 -11.32
N ARG A 96 -8.24 -7.62 -11.87
CA ARG A 96 -7.59 -6.83 -12.93
C ARG A 96 -6.39 -6.05 -12.45
N TYR A 97 -6.49 -5.43 -11.28
CA TYR A 97 -5.43 -4.58 -10.74
C TYR A 97 -4.71 -5.25 -9.59
N VAL A 98 -3.41 -5.07 -9.55
CA VAL A 98 -2.58 -5.42 -8.39
C VAL A 98 -1.95 -4.17 -7.79
N TYR A 99 -1.97 -4.10 -6.46
CA TYR A 99 -1.44 -3.00 -5.68
C TYR A 99 -0.23 -3.48 -4.90
N PHE A 100 0.82 -2.67 -4.91
CA PHE A 100 2.05 -2.92 -4.16
C PHE A 100 2.29 -1.79 -3.17
N ALA A 101 2.81 -2.14 -2.01
CA ALA A 101 3.34 -1.18 -1.06
C ALA A 101 4.86 -1.35 -0.96
N SER A 102 5.60 -0.25 -0.90
CA SER A 102 7.03 -0.23 -0.70
C SER A 102 7.41 0.36 0.66
N ARG A 103 8.55 -0.05 1.21
CA ARG A 103 8.98 0.41 2.53
C ARG A 103 9.24 1.91 2.61
N ASP A 104 9.61 2.54 1.51
CA ASP A 104 9.83 3.99 1.42
C ASP A 104 8.53 4.78 1.17
N GLY A 105 7.38 4.13 1.33
CA GLY A 105 6.08 4.79 1.39
C GLY A 105 5.26 4.80 0.13
N TRP A 106 5.77 4.29 -0.98
CA TRP A 106 5.03 4.28 -2.24
C TRP A 106 3.98 3.17 -2.31
N ILE A 107 2.84 3.52 -2.86
CA ILE A 107 1.79 2.61 -3.29
C ILE A 107 1.74 2.69 -4.81
N SER A 108 1.86 1.56 -5.49
CA SER A 108 1.76 1.46 -6.96
C SER A 108 0.57 0.60 -7.33
N LYS A 109 -0.21 1.02 -8.33
CA LYS A 109 -1.32 0.27 -8.94
C LYS A 109 -0.92 -0.16 -10.34
N PHE A 110 -0.94 -1.46 -10.59
CA PHE A 110 -0.58 -2.06 -11.87
C PHE A 110 -1.80 -2.71 -12.52
N ASP A 111 -2.07 -2.40 -13.78
CA ASP A 111 -3.11 -3.03 -14.62
C ASP A 111 -2.53 -4.30 -15.25
N ILE A 112 -2.96 -5.45 -14.77
CA ILE A 112 -2.56 -6.76 -15.27
C ILE A 112 -2.97 -6.93 -16.73
N TYR A 113 -4.17 -6.47 -17.12
CA TYR A 113 -4.65 -6.60 -18.49
C TYR A 113 -3.77 -5.89 -19.50
N ASN A 114 -3.27 -4.70 -19.14
CA ASN A 114 -2.51 -3.84 -20.04
C ASN A 114 -1.00 -3.82 -19.73
N LEU A 115 -0.54 -4.58 -18.74
CA LEU A 115 0.86 -4.71 -18.34
C LEU A 115 1.50 -3.34 -18.04
N LYS A 116 0.80 -2.49 -17.28
CA LYS A 116 1.22 -1.10 -17.02
C LYS A 116 0.97 -0.68 -15.58
N THR A 117 1.92 0.04 -14.99
CA THR A 117 1.68 0.81 -13.78
C THR A 117 0.82 2.03 -14.13
N VAL A 118 -0.41 2.09 -13.63
CA VAL A 118 -1.41 3.11 -13.99
C VAL A 118 -1.44 4.29 -13.05
N ALA A 119 -1.14 4.09 -11.77
CA ALA A 119 -1.05 5.16 -10.80
C ALA A 119 -0.06 4.83 -9.68
N GLU A 120 0.50 5.86 -9.06
CA GLU A 120 1.38 5.75 -7.91
C GLU A 120 1.17 6.92 -6.96
N ILE A 121 1.38 6.68 -5.67
CA ILE A 121 1.35 7.74 -4.64
C ILE A 121 2.28 7.37 -3.49
N ARG A 122 2.93 8.36 -2.91
CA ARG A 122 3.73 8.16 -1.70
C ARG A 122 2.88 8.43 -0.46
N ALA A 123 2.28 7.38 0.11
CA ALA A 123 1.35 7.47 1.23
C ALA A 123 2.04 7.70 2.58
N GLY A 124 3.37 7.51 2.65
CA GLY A 124 4.13 7.68 3.89
C GLY A 124 5.63 7.80 3.66
N ILE A 125 6.40 7.80 4.72
CA ILE A 125 7.86 7.73 4.70
C ILE A 125 8.32 6.27 4.92
N ASN A 126 7.56 5.54 5.73
CA ASN A 126 7.77 4.11 5.95
C ASN A 126 6.41 3.42 6.02
N THR A 127 6.03 2.78 4.92
CA THR A 127 4.78 2.00 4.83
C THR A 127 5.03 0.54 5.15
N ARG A 128 4.15 -0.05 5.95
CA ARG A 128 4.30 -1.43 6.42
C ARG A 128 3.39 -2.40 5.68
N ASN A 129 2.18 -1.99 5.38
CA ASN A 129 1.19 -2.85 4.76
C ASN A 129 0.15 -2.03 3.98
N LEU A 130 -0.62 -2.73 3.17
CA LEU A 130 -1.69 -2.21 2.33
C LEU A 130 -2.85 -3.20 2.34
N ALA A 131 -4.07 -2.71 2.25
CA ALA A 131 -5.25 -3.52 1.94
C ALA A 131 -6.14 -2.80 0.93
N VAL A 132 -6.95 -3.56 0.19
CA VAL A 132 -7.97 -3.05 -0.73
C VAL A 132 -9.33 -3.51 -0.23
N SER A 133 -10.32 -2.63 -0.22
CA SER A 133 -11.68 -2.99 0.22
C SER A 133 -12.32 -4.03 -0.70
N PHE A 134 -13.17 -4.88 -0.14
CA PHE A 134 -13.81 -5.95 -0.91
C PHE A 134 -14.76 -5.42 -2.01
N ASP A 135 -15.30 -4.22 -1.82
CA ASP A 135 -16.11 -3.52 -2.82
C ASP A 135 -15.29 -2.76 -3.88
N GLY A 136 -13.95 -2.78 -3.77
CA GLY A 136 -13.05 -2.14 -4.73
C GLY A 136 -12.98 -0.63 -4.66
N ARG A 137 -13.66 0.05 -3.71
CA ARG A 137 -13.69 1.51 -3.63
C ARG A 137 -12.48 2.13 -2.96
N TYR A 138 -11.90 1.47 -1.98
CA TYR A 138 -10.87 2.02 -1.13
C TYR A 138 -9.61 1.15 -1.11
N ALA A 139 -8.47 1.81 -1.01
CA ALA A 139 -7.23 1.20 -0.56
C ALA A 139 -6.78 1.91 0.73
N ILE A 140 -6.13 1.18 1.63
CA ILE A 140 -5.64 1.71 2.90
C ILE A 140 -4.18 1.36 3.10
N ALA A 141 -3.32 2.38 3.27
CA ALA A 141 -1.92 2.22 3.58
C ALA A 141 -1.68 2.35 5.08
N ALA A 142 -0.92 1.42 5.66
CA ALA A 142 -0.57 1.40 7.07
C ALA A 142 0.89 1.81 7.25
N ASN A 143 1.14 2.91 7.95
CA ASN A 143 2.45 3.51 8.08
C ASN A 143 3.05 3.35 9.48
N TYR A 144 4.38 3.13 9.52
CA TYR A 144 5.18 3.29 10.73
C TYR A 144 5.63 4.73 10.90
N LEU A 145 5.82 5.44 9.76
CA LEU A 145 6.24 6.84 9.75
C LEU A 145 5.60 7.57 8.55
N PRO A 146 4.80 8.61 8.80
CA PRO A 146 4.18 8.95 10.07
C PRO A 146 3.36 7.80 10.66
N ARG A 147 3.04 7.83 11.94
CA ARG A 147 2.20 6.80 12.60
C ARG A 147 0.73 7.02 12.24
N ASN A 148 0.37 6.66 11.02
CA ASN A 148 -0.97 6.92 10.49
C ASN A 148 -1.45 5.81 9.55
N LEU A 149 -2.72 5.90 9.22
CA LEU A 149 -3.37 5.20 8.12
C LEU A 149 -3.75 6.22 7.05
N VAL A 150 -3.58 5.87 5.80
CA VAL A 150 -3.98 6.71 4.67
C VAL A 150 -5.02 5.96 3.85
N ILE A 151 -6.22 6.52 3.74
CA ILE A 151 -7.28 6.01 2.89
C ILE A 151 -7.12 6.64 1.51
N LEU A 152 -7.12 5.80 0.51
CA LEU A 152 -6.99 6.16 -0.89
C LEU A 152 -8.24 5.72 -1.64
N ASP A 153 -8.63 6.44 -2.65
CA ASP A 153 -9.51 5.96 -3.70
C ASP A 153 -8.82 4.81 -4.45
N ALA A 154 -9.40 3.64 -4.51
CA ALA A 154 -8.73 2.48 -5.11
C ALA A 154 -8.65 2.57 -6.64
N GLU A 155 -9.51 3.36 -7.29
CA GLU A 155 -9.47 3.53 -8.73
C GLU A 155 -8.32 4.43 -9.16
N THR A 156 -8.15 5.56 -8.50
CA THR A 156 -7.23 6.63 -8.90
C THR A 156 -5.96 6.71 -8.05
N LEU A 157 -5.95 6.11 -6.87
CA LEU A 157 -5.02 6.32 -5.75
C LEU A 157 -5.04 7.75 -5.17
N ALA A 158 -6.05 8.57 -5.48
CA ALA A 158 -6.19 9.88 -4.85
C ALA A 158 -6.36 9.74 -3.32
N PRO A 159 -5.68 10.56 -2.49
CA PRO A 159 -5.80 10.46 -1.06
C PRO A 159 -7.11 11.08 -0.57
N LEU A 160 -7.90 10.30 0.15
CA LEU A 160 -9.21 10.67 0.68
C LEU A 160 -9.12 11.12 2.14
N GLN A 161 -8.37 10.39 2.98
CA GLN A 161 -8.31 10.64 4.41
C GLN A 161 -6.95 10.22 4.98
N VAL A 162 -6.44 11.01 5.93
CA VAL A 162 -5.30 10.63 6.77
C VAL A 162 -5.80 10.50 8.21
N ILE A 163 -5.54 9.36 8.82
CA ILE A 163 -5.98 9.01 10.17
C ILE A 163 -4.74 8.88 11.05
N ASP A 164 -4.59 9.79 12.01
CA ASP A 164 -3.53 9.68 13.01
C ASP A 164 -3.78 8.45 13.89
N ALA A 165 -2.83 7.54 13.91
CA ALA A 165 -2.93 6.31 14.69
C ALA A 165 -2.27 6.43 16.08
N GLY A 166 -1.41 7.41 16.31
CA GLY A 166 -0.61 7.53 17.55
C GLY A 166 0.33 6.33 17.77
N SER A 167 0.25 5.31 16.92
CA SER A 167 0.95 4.04 16.98
C SER A 167 1.49 3.67 15.61
N ARG A 168 2.57 2.90 15.57
CA ARG A 168 2.95 2.17 14.36
C ARG A 168 1.85 1.16 14.03
N VAL A 169 1.41 1.11 12.78
CA VAL A 169 0.40 0.16 12.35
C VAL A 169 1.09 -1.05 11.73
N SER A 170 1.10 -2.18 12.45
CA SER A 170 1.87 -3.35 12.04
C SER A 170 1.25 -4.13 10.89
N ALA A 171 -0.07 -4.12 10.79
CA ALA A 171 -0.81 -4.81 9.74
C ALA A 171 -2.16 -4.15 9.49
N VAL A 172 -2.63 -4.23 8.25
CA VAL A 172 -4.00 -3.91 7.87
C VAL A 172 -4.49 -4.97 6.88
N TYR A 173 -5.73 -5.42 7.08
CA TYR A 173 -6.37 -6.44 6.26
C TYR A 173 -7.82 -6.07 5.97
N THR A 174 -8.34 -6.60 4.88
CA THR A 174 -9.76 -6.53 4.55
C THR A 174 -10.50 -7.68 5.23
N ALA A 175 -11.63 -7.36 5.85
CA ALA A 175 -12.55 -8.32 6.45
C ALA A 175 -13.88 -8.30 5.68
N PRO A 176 -14.02 -9.05 4.57
CA PRO A 176 -15.15 -8.98 3.66
C PRO A 176 -16.51 -9.18 4.34
N PRO A 177 -16.71 -10.16 5.25
CA PRO A 177 -18.00 -10.37 5.91
C PRO A 177 -18.45 -9.20 6.78
N ARG A 178 -17.55 -8.28 7.13
CA ARG A 178 -17.81 -7.11 7.97
C ARG A 178 -17.79 -5.80 7.19
N ASN A 179 -17.47 -5.83 5.91
CA ASN A 179 -17.24 -4.64 5.07
C ASN A 179 -16.29 -3.62 5.74
N SER A 180 -15.23 -4.12 6.33
CA SER A 180 -14.31 -3.33 7.15
C SER A 180 -12.86 -3.64 6.83
N PHE A 181 -11.99 -2.65 7.06
CA PHE A 181 -10.57 -2.90 7.28
C PHE A 181 -10.33 -3.19 8.77
N ILE A 182 -9.38 -4.06 9.05
CA ILE A 182 -8.91 -4.37 10.40
C ILE A 182 -7.43 -3.99 10.47
N ALA A 183 -7.09 -3.07 11.39
CA ALA A 183 -5.72 -2.59 11.57
C ALA A 183 -5.20 -2.95 12.97
N ALA A 184 -4.01 -3.55 13.02
CA ALA A 184 -3.35 -3.93 14.28
C ALA A 184 -2.35 -2.86 14.72
N MET A 185 -2.59 -2.29 15.90
CA MET A 185 -1.74 -1.25 16.50
C MET A 185 -0.56 -1.89 17.22
N LYS A 186 0.67 -1.53 16.85
CA LYS A 186 1.87 -2.16 17.41
C LYS A 186 2.22 -1.65 18.81
N ASP A 187 1.97 -0.39 19.07
CA ASP A 187 2.37 0.30 20.30
C ASP A 187 1.18 0.51 21.26
N LEU A 188 -0.01 0.07 20.86
CA LEU A 188 -1.24 0.13 21.66
C LEU A 188 -1.84 -1.27 21.78
N LYS A 189 -2.51 -1.55 22.89
CA LYS A 189 -3.30 -2.78 23.09
C LYS A 189 -4.66 -2.65 22.39
N GLU A 190 -4.64 -2.35 21.09
CA GLU A 190 -5.84 -2.08 20.31
C GLU A 190 -5.76 -2.72 18.93
N VAL A 191 -6.92 -3.15 18.46
CA VAL A 191 -7.22 -3.43 17.05
C VAL A 191 -8.29 -2.44 16.60
N TRP A 192 -8.07 -1.81 15.45
CA TRP A 192 -9.04 -0.87 14.90
C TRP A 192 -9.82 -1.51 13.77
N GLU A 193 -11.13 -1.39 13.84
CA GLU A 193 -12.07 -1.71 12.76
C GLU A 193 -12.49 -0.41 12.07
N ILE A 194 -12.39 -0.40 10.75
CA ILE A 194 -12.69 0.77 9.90
C ILE A 194 -13.71 0.32 8.86
N PRO A 195 -15.02 0.44 9.16
CA PRO A 195 -16.10 0.13 8.22
C PRO A 195 -16.04 1.04 6.98
N TYR A 196 -16.16 0.46 5.78
CA TYR A 196 -16.15 1.20 4.52
C TYR A 196 -17.50 1.20 3.80
N ASP A 197 -18.50 0.46 4.29
CA ASP A 197 -19.85 0.43 3.73
C ASP A 197 -20.72 1.61 4.22
N LYS A 198 -20.32 2.27 5.29
CA LYS A 198 -21.08 3.35 5.94
C LYS A 198 -20.17 4.55 6.24
N PRO A 199 -19.68 5.26 5.21
CA PRO A 199 -18.91 6.47 5.43
C PRO A 199 -19.79 7.55 6.11
N ALA A 200 -19.14 8.45 6.84
CA ALA A 200 -19.80 9.63 7.40
C ALA A 200 -20.34 10.57 6.30
N ALA A 201 -21.12 11.57 6.67
CA ALA A 201 -21.73 12.49 5.71
C ALA A 201 -20.71 13.28 4.86
N ASP A 202 -19.51 13.48 5.37
CA ASP A 202 -18.38 14.11 4.67
C ASP A 202 -17.54 13.12 3.84
N GLY A 203 -17.96 11.85 3.76
CA GLY A 203 -17.28 10.78 3.05
C GLY A 203 -16.14 10.12 3.84
N SER A 204 -15.82 10.58 5.05
CA SER A 204 -14.76 9.99 5.87
C SER A 204 -15.17 8.62 6.43
N LEU A 205 -14.18 7.73 6.58
CA LEU A 205 -14.37 6.44 7.24
C LEU A 205 -14.20 6.60 8.75
N THR A 206 -15.13 6.02 9.51
CA THR A 206 -15.11 6.03 10.96
C THR A 206 -14.23 4.92 11.52
N ILE A 207 -13.80 5.06 12.77
CA ILE A 207 -12.93 4.10 13.44
C ILE A 207 -13.64 3.55 14.66
N ARG A 208 -13.67 2.24 14.80
CA ARG A 208 -14.04 1.52 16.01
C ARG A 208 -12.78 0.94 16.64
N LYS A 209 -12.40 1.45 17.80
CA LYS A 209 -11.28 0.94 18.59
C LYS A 209 -11.72 -0.22 19.45
N ILE A 210 -10.99 -1.32 19.39
CA ILE A 210 -11.27 -2.55 20.12
C ILE A 210 -10.05 -2.85 20.97
N ALA A 211 -10.20 -2.79 22.30
CA ALA A 211 -9.13 -3.16 23.21
C ALA A 211 -8.83 -4.67 23.10
N THR A 212 -7.57 -5.03 23.02
CA THR A 212 -7.12 -6.41 23.14
C THR A 212 -6.93 -6.74 24.62
N GLN A 213 -7.35 -7.94 25.05
CA GLN A 213 -7.10 -8.40 26.43
C GLN A 213 -5.60 -8.66 26.62
N ASP A 214 -5.17 -8.53 27.87
CA ASP A 214 -3.81 -8.90 28.32
C ASP A 214 -3.60 -10.43 28.30
#